data_b6d89233caf6918f4e644cdcfb00001e
#
_entry.id   b6d89233caf6918f4e644cdcfb00001e
#
_cell.length_a   1.000
_cell.length_b   1.000
_cell.length_c   1.000
_cell.angle_alpha   90.00
_cell.angle_beta   90.00
_cell.angle_gamma   90.00
#
_symmetry.space_group_name_H-M   'P 1'
#
loop_
_entity.id
_entity.type
_entity.pdbx_description
1 polymer ?
#
loop_
_entity_poly.entity_id
_entity_poly.type
_entity_poly.pdbx_seq_one_letter_code
_entity_poly.pdbx_strand_id
1 'polypeptide(L)'
;PSNSYLYLYGDMDMEAKLTWLDEHYLSRFDYAWIDSEIKMQKPFEHPVEWKRYYSISNTETEEMNTYLSYNKVVGTSLDEKLYLAFEVLDYALLSAPGAPLKRALTDAGIGKDIMGSYDNGIYQPIFSVIAKNANVEQKEAFVKVIEDTLKDIVENGMDKKALEAGINYNEFRYREADFGGYPKGLMYGLQIMDSWLYDDEKPFIHIEALDTFEFLKAQVGTGYYEELIRKYLLENTHGAIVLIKPEKGRTARMDKELQEKLQAYKESLTEEERKELVERSNALEAYQSAPDAVEDLEKIPVLSREDISKEIEPIINEEKRIADVPVVYHEIETNGIGYVDVLFDMSGVEEADLPYVGILQ
;
A
#
# COMPACT_ATOMS: atom_id res chain seq x y z
N PRO A 1 23.51 15.54 2.55
CA PRO A 1 22.42 15.96 1.65
C PRO A 1 22.62 15.52 0.20
N SER A 2 23.86 15.16 -0.23
CA SER A 2 24.15 14.81 -1.65
C SER A 2 23.36 13.60 -2.21
N ASN A 3 22.70 12.81 -1.37
CA ASN A 3 21.83 11.69 -1.73
C ASN A 3 20.44 11.80 -1.11
N SER A 4 19.97 13.02 -0.87
CA SER A 4 18.65 13.29 -0.31
C SER A 4 17.73 13.92 -1.36
N TYR A 5 16.45 13.64 -1.24
CA TYR A 5 15.38 14.23 -2.04
C TYR A 5 14.63 15.25 -1.18
N LEU A 6 14.31 16.41 -1.73
CA LEU A 6 13.51 17.43 -1.10
C LEU A 6 12.21 17.60 -1.87
N TYR A 7 11.11 17.39 -1.18
CA TYR A 7 9.76 17.54 -1.74
C TYR A 7 8.99 18.59 -0.98
N LEU A 8 8.45 19.57 -1.69
CA LEU A 8 7.64 20.66 -1.15
C LEU A 8 6.26 20.62 -1.81
N TYR A 9 5.22 20.71 -1.01
CA TYR A 9 3.83 20.70 -1.48
C TYR A 9 2.99 21.69 -0.67
N GLY A 10 2.16 22.47 -1.34
CA GLY A 10 1.22 23.39 -0.73
C GLY A 10 1.31 24.80 -1.32
N ASP A 11 0.42 25.66 -0.86
CA ASP A 11 0.39 27.07 -1.22
C ASP A 11 1.47 27.82 -0.41
N MET A 12 2.63 28.04 -1.03
CA MET A 12 3.77 28.71 -0.40
C MET A 12 4.59 29.47 -1.43
N ASP A 13 5.32 30.50 -0.96
CA ASP A 13 6.37 31.15 -1.75
C ASP A 13 7.55 30.19 -1.92
N MET A 14 7.60 29.55 -3.08
CA MET A 14 8.58 28.50 -3.39
C MET A 14 10.01 29.07 -3.45
N GLU A 15 10.19 30.26 -4.03
CA GLU A 15 11.52 30.91 -4.12
C GLU A 15 12.07 31.24 -2.73
N ALA A 16 11.22 31.78 -1.86
CA ALA A 16 11.59 32.05 -0.47
C ALA A 16 11.97 30.77 0.29
N LYS A 17 11.25 29.67 0.07
CA LYS A 17 11.56 28.38 0.70
C LYS A 17 12.85 27.76 0.18
N LEU A 18 13.09 27.79 -1.12
CA LEU A 18 14.32 27.27 -1.72
C LEU A 18 15.53 28.11 -1.28
N THR A 19 15.41 29.43 -1.27
CA THR A 19 16.45 30.34 -0.77
C THR A 19 16.78 30.05 0.69
N TRP A 20 15.75 29.90 1.52
CA TRP A 20 15.94 29.58 2.93
C TRP A 20 16.65 28.21 3.13
N LEU A 21 16.26 27.18 2.35
CA LEU A 21 16.89 25.86 2.39
C LEU A 21 18.36 25.92 1.99
N ASP A 22 18.68 26.70 0.95
CA ASP A 22 20.06 26.87 0.51
C ASP A 22 20.89 27.60 1.58
N GLU A 23 20.47 28.77 2.03
CA GLU A 23 21.22 29.61 2.98
C GLU A 23 21.38 28.94 4.35
N HIS A 24 20.36 28.24 4.85
CA HIS A 24 20.35 27.73 6.22
C HIS A 24 20.75 26.27 6.34
N TYR A 25 20.70 25.51 5.25
CA TYR A 25 20.98 24.06 5.29
C TYR A 25 21.98 23.62 4.21
N LEU A 26 21.65 23.72 2.93
CA LEU A 26 22.42 23.12 1.85
C LEU A 26 23.83 23.74 1.70
N SER A 27 23.96 25.08 1.84
CA SER A 27 25.23 25.80 1.77
C SER A 27 26.27 25.38 2.82
N ARG A 28 25.85 24.64 3.84
CA ARG A 28 26.74 24.13 4.90
C ARG A 28 27.46 22.82 4.51
N PHE A 29 27.13 22.26 3.36
CA PHE A 29 27.65 20.98 2.92
C PHE A 29 28.26 21.08 1.53
N ASP A 30 29.43 20.52 1.38
CA ASP A 30 30.00 20.27 0.06
C ASP A 30 29.38 19.02 -0.55
N TYR A 31 29.38 18.94 -1.88
CA TYR A 31 28.98 17.73 -2.58
C TYR A 31 29.88 16.56 -2.19
N ALA A 32 29.28 15.47 -1.77
CA ALA A 32 29.95 14.21 -1.50
C ALA A 32 29.29 13.09 -2.32
N TRP A 33 30.07 12.36 -3.10
CA TRP A 33 29.54 11.17 -3.78
C TRP A 33 29.26 10.08 -2.75
N ILE A 34 28.04 9.54 -2.77
CA ILE A 34 27.59 8.47 -1.89
C ILE A 34 27.00 7.36 -2.77
N ASP A 35 27.52 6.13 -2.62
CA ASP A 35 26.95 4.96 -3.29
C ASP A 35 25.66 4.53 -2.55
N SER A 36 24.55 5.13 -2.96
CA SER A 36 23.20 4.84 -2.43
C SER A 36 22.27 4.28 -3.51
N GLU A 37 22.80 3.91 -4.68
CA GLU A 37 22.02 3.34 -5.77
C GLU A 37 21.34 2.04 -5.34
N ILE A 38 20.02 1.97 -5.52
CA ILE A 38 19.24 0.75 -5.32
C ILE A 38 19.33 -0.09 -6.60
N LYS A 39 20.07 -1.19 -6.52
CA LYS A 39 20.30 -2.05 -7.67
C LYS A 39 19.20 -3.09 -7.84
N MET A 40 18.87 -3.39 -9.09
CA MET A 40 17.93 -4.48 -9.40
C MET A 40 18.51 -5.83 -8.97
N GLN A 41 17.67 -6.64 -8.34
CA GLN A 41 17.96 -8.05 -8.14
C GLN A 41 17.86 -8.78 -9.47
N LYS A 42 18.88 -9.59 -9.79
CA LYS A 42 18.84 -10.44 -10.97
C LYS A 42 17.73 -11.51 -10.83
N PRO A 43 17.02 -11.83 -11.92
CA PRO A 43 16.03 -12.90 -11.90
C PRO A 43 16.61 -14.22 -11.38
N PHE A 44 15.82 -14.95 -10.63
CA PHE A 44 16.15 -16.32 -10.25
C PHE A 44 16.10 -17.23 -11.48
N GLU A 45 16.96 -18.24 -11.54
CA GLU A 45 16.90 -19.27 -12.59
C GLU A 45 15.65 -20.14 -12.48
N HIS A 46 15.19 -20.36 -11.23
CA HIS A 46 13.95 -21.06 -10.89
C HIS A 46 13.29 -20.36 -9.72
N PRO A 47 11.96 -20.42 -9.59
CA PRO A 47 11.27 -19.90 -8.42
C PRO A 47 11.84 -20.50 -7.14
N VAL A 48 12.08 -19.66 -6.14
CA VAL A 48 12.64 -20.12 -4.85
C VAL A 48 11.53 -20.47 -3.87
N GLU A 49 11.82 -21.41 -2.98
CA GLU A 49 10.91 -21.76 -1.88
C GLU A 49 11.51 -21.33 -0.57
N TRP A 50 10.74 -20.58 0.22
CA TRP A 50 11.13 -20.15 1.55
C TRP A 50 10.14 -20.61 2.60
N LYS A 51 10.68 -21.12 3.73
CA LYS A 51 9.92 -21.47 4.93
C LYS A 51 10.30 -20.51 6.05
N ARG A 52 9.30 -19.96 6.70
CA ARG A 52 9.41 -19.09 7.86
C ARG A 52 8.43 -19.55 8.93
N TYR A 53 8.67 -19.09 10.15
CA TYR A 53 7.85 -19.49 11.29
C TYR A 53 7.39 -18.26 12.06
N TYR A 54 6.17 -18.29 12.57
CA TYR A 54 5.65 -17.30 13.49
C TYR A 54 5.17 -17.97 14.78
N SER A 55 5.13 -17.20 15.87
CA SER A 55 4.74 -17.72 17.17
C SER A 55 3.22 -17.80 17.30
N ILE A 56 2.74 -18.90 17.81
CA ILE A 56 1.36 -19.05 18.30
C ILE A 56 1.37 -19.45 19.77
N SER A 57 0.26 -19.25 20.47
CA SER A 57 0.10 -19.68 21.85
C SER A 57 0.06 -21.22 21.95
N ASN A 58 0.35 -21.75 23.14
CA ASN A 58 0.28 -23.20 23.37
C ASN A 58 -1.14 -23.76 23.25
N THR A 59 -2.16 -22.91 23.37
CA THR A 59 -3.59 -23.29 23.27
C THR A 59 -4.12 -23.28 21.85
N GLU A 60 -3.45 -22.60 20.91
CA GLU A 60 -3.83 -22.58 19.49
C GLU A 60 -3.40 -23.88 18.80
N THR A 61 -4.05 -24.20 17.68
CA THR A 61 -3.67 -25.34 16.82
C THR A 61 -2.68 -24.88 15.74
N GLU A 62 -1.78 -25.76 15.35
CA GLU A 62 -0.92 -25.53 14.18
C GLU A 62 -1.65 -25.87 12.86
N GLU A 63 -2.68 -26.72 12.96
CA GLU A 63 -3.53 -27.08 11.83
C GLU A 63 -4.37 -25.89 11.34
N MET A 64 -4.48 -25.72 10.04
CA MET A 64 -5.21 -24.60 9.41
C MET A 64 -4.71 -23.20 9.84
N ASN A 65 -3.42 -23.09 10.11
CA ASN A 65 -2.78 -21.82 10.52
C ASN A 65 -1.50 -21.50 9.73
N THR A 66 -1.28 -22.17 8.61
CA THR A 66 -0.19 -21.85 7.67
C THR A 66 -0.64 -20.77 6.68
N TYR A 67 0.26 -19.84 6.36
CA TYR A 67 0.10 -18.94 5.23
C TYR A 67 0.89 -19.49 4.05
N LEU A 68 0.26 -19.55 2.88
CA LEU A 68 0.90 -19.85 1.61
C LEU A 68 0.89 -18.60 0.75
N SER A 69 2.02 -18.26 0.15
CA SER A 69 2.11 -17.09 -0.73
C SER A 69 2.85 -17.45 -2.02
N TYR A 70 2.22 -17.10 -3.14
CA TYR A 70 2.78 -17.19 -4.49
C TYR A 70 3.15 -15.78 -4.93
N ASN A 71 4.43 -15.52 -5.18
CA ASN A 71 4.95 -14.19 -5.42
C ASN A 71 5.71 -14.15 -6.74
N LYS A 72 5.48 -13.12 -7.55
CA LYS A 72 6.18 -12.86 -8.81
C LYS A 72 6.62 -11.41 -8.88
N VAL A 73 7.86 -11.20 -9.27
CA VAL A 73 8.40 -9.87 -9.55
C VAL A 73 7.92 -9.41 -10.92
N VAL A 74 7.39 -8.19 -10.99
CA VAL A 74 6.74 -7.64 -12.17
C VAL A 74 7.51 -6.43 -12.69
N GLY A 75 8.50 -6.66 -13.54
CA GLY A 75 9.26 -5.58 -14.18
C GLY A 75 9.89 -4.59 -13.19
N THR A 76 9.73 -3.31 -13.47
CA THR A 76 10.17 -2.22 -12.59
C THR A 76 9.09 -1.15 -12.46
N SER A 77 9.11 -0.39 -11.36
CA SER A 77 8.22 0.76 -11.13
C SER A 77 8.41 1.90 -12.14
N LEU A 78 9.47 1.87 -12.95
CA LEU A 78 9.72 2.86 -14.02
C LEU A 78 8.91 2.62 -15.30
N ASP A 79 8.18 1.51 -15.40
CA ASP A 79 7.23 1.24 -16.49
C ASP A 79 5.81 1.61 -16.05
N GLU A 80 5.37 2.80 -16.41
CA GLU A 80 4.07 3.39 -16.04
C GLU A 80 2.87 2.51 -16.42
N LYS A 81 2.94 1.89 -17.61
CA LYS A 81 1.85 1.06 -18.11
C LYS A 81 1.77 -0.25 -17.35
N LEU A 82 2.90 -0.87 -17.10
CA LEU A 82 2.99 -2.11 -16.35
C LEU A 82 2.57 -1.90 -14.89
N TYR A 83 3.01 -0.80 -14.29
CA TYR A 83 2.68 -0.42 -12.92
C TYR A 83 1.16 -0.38 -12.70
N LEU A 84 0.42 0.37 -13.52
CA LEU A 84 -1.03 0.47 -13.41
C LEU A 84 -1.77 -0.77 -13.94
N ALA A 85 -1.24 -1.45 -14.98
CA ALA A 85 -1.86 -2.66 -15.50
C ALA A 85 -1.93 -3.77 -14.45
N PHE A 86 -0.93 -3.87 -13.59
CA PHE A 86 -0.94 -4.86 -12.51
C PHE A 86 -1.83 -4.47 -11.32
N GLU A 87 -2.11 -3.20 -11.07
CA GLU A 87 -3.19 -2.78 -10.17
C GLU A 87 -4.56 -3.23 -10.68
N VAL A 88 -4.79 -3.06 -11.99
CA VAL A 88 -6.02 -3.53 -12.64
C VAL A 88 -6.13 -5.05 -12.58
N LEU A 89 -5.02 -5.76 -12.83
CA LEU A 89 -4.97 -7.22 -12.76
C LEU A 89 -5.18 -7.74 -11.33
N ASP A 90 -4.60 -7.11 -10.31
CA ASP A 90 -4.84 -7.48 -8.91
C ASP A 90 -6.34 -7.37 -8.57
N TYR A 91 -6.96 -6.26 -8.96
CA TYR A 91 -8.39 -6.09 -8.78
C TYR A 91 -9.20 -7.18 -9.50
N ALA A 92 -8.96 -7.37 -10.79
CA ALA A 92 -9.75 -8.27 -11.61
C ALA A 92 -9.55 -9.76 -11.27
N LEU A 93 -8.35 -10.17 -10.84
CA LEU A 93 -7.99 -11.55 -10.52
C LEU A 93 -8.35 -11.96 -9.08
N LEU A 94 -8.33 -11.02 -8.12
CA LEU A 94 -8.36 -11.32 -6.68
C LEU A 94 -9.37 -10.51 -5.88
N SER A 95 -9.64 -9.25 -6.24
CA SER A 95 -10.40 -8.32 -5.40
C SER A 95 -11.85 -8.14 -5.86
N ALA A 96 -12.12 -8.23 -7.16
CA ALA A 96 -13.47 -8.09 -7.72
C ALA A 96 -14.44 -9.17 -7.21
N PRO A 97 -15.75 -8.89 -7.12
CA PRO A 97 -16.74 -9.91 -6.84
C PRO A 97 -16.66 -11.07 -7.85
N GLY A 98 -16.47 -12.31 -7.34
CA GLY A 98 -16.31 -13.48 -8.19
C GLY A 98 -14.96 -13.60 -8.90
N ALA A 99 -13.95 -12.87 -8.46
CA ALA A 99 -12.60 -12.90 -9.02
C ALA A 99 -12.05 -14.32 -9.19
N PRO A 100 -11.49 -14.67 -10.36
CA PRO A 100 -11.23 -16.05 -10.77
C PRO A 100 -10.23 -16.78 -9.87
N LEU A 101 -9.13 -16.17 -9.47
CA LEU A 101 -8.15 -16.80 -8.58
C LEU A 101 -8.73 -17.03 -7.18
N LYS A 102 -9.42 -16.02 -6.64
CA LYS A 102 -10.04 -16.14 -5.32
C LYS A 102 -11.09 -17.27 -5.31
N ARG A 103 -11.92 -17.31 -6.34
CA ARG A 103 -12.95 -18.36 -6.50
C ARG A 103 -12.34 -19.74 -6.64
N ALA A 104 -11.39 -19.93 -7.56
CA ALA A 104 -10.76 -21.21 -7.81
C ALA A 104 -10.07 -21.80 -6.57
N LEU A 105 -9.35 -20.97 -5.80
CA LEU A 105 -8.71 -21.39 -4.56
C LEU A 105 -9.73 -21.72 -3.46
N THR A 106 -10.81 -20.93 -3.36
CA THR A 106 -11.89 -21.18 -2.40
C THR A 106 -12.64 -22.49 -2.74
N ASP A 107 -12.96 -22.70 -4.00
CA ASP A 107 -13.66 -23.94 -4.48
C ASP A 107 -12.77 -25.17 -4.28
N ALA A 108 -11.45 -25.02 -4.37
CA ALA A 108 -10.48 -26.10 -4.07
C ALA A 108 -10.27 -26.33 -2.56
N GLY A 109 -10.91 -25.55 -1.68
CA GLY A 109 -10.77 -25.66 -0.23
C GLY A 109 -9.39 -25.28 0.29
N ILE A 110 -8.66 -24.41 -0.40
CA ILE A 110 -7.30 -24.00 -0.03
C ILE A 110 -7.39 -22.73 0.84
N GLY A 111 -6.98 -22.87 2.11
CA GLY A 111 -7.09 -21.81 3.09
C GLY A 111 -8.54 -21.45 3.45
N LYS A 112 -8.69 -20.47 4.32
CA LYS A 112 -10.00 -19.89 4.69
C LYS A 112 -10.24 -18.52 4.08
N ASP A 113 -9.17 -17.81 3.75
CA ASP A 113 -9.22 -16.48 3.14
C ASP A 113 -8.13 -16.36 2.07
N ILE A 114 -8.51 -15.81 0.92
CA ILE A 114 -7.63 -15.60 -0.23
C ILE A 114 -7.53 -14.10 -0.46
N MET A 115 -6.30 -13.61 -0.54
CA MET A 115 -5.99 -12.20 -0.73
C MET A 115 -5.04 -12.00 -1.91
N GLY A 116 -5.18 -10.86 -2.59
CA GLY A 116 -4.18 -10.30 -3.47
C GLY A 116 -3.31 -9.27 -2.77
N SER A 117 -2.15 -9.04 -3.30
CA SER A 117 -1.31 -7.89 -2.96
C SER A 117 -0.42 -7.56 -4.14
N TYR A 118 -0.48 -6.34 -4.61
CA TYR A 118 0.48 -5.79 -5.54
C TYR A 118 1.27 -4.70 -4.84
N ASP A 119 2.50 -5.04 -4.44
CA ASP A 119 3.44 -4.11 -3.79
C ASP A 119 4.26 -3.42 -4.88
N ASN A 120 3.84 -2.22 -5.24
CA ASN A 120 4.39 -1.40 -6.31
C ASN A 120 5.23 -0.21 -5.82
N GLY A 121 5.27 0.06 -4.52
CA GLY A 121 6.09 1.12 -3.90
C GLY A 121 7.58 0.80 -3.83
N ILE A 122 8.07 -0.17 -4.60
CA ILE A 122 9.48 -0.60 -4.63
C ILE A 122 9.98 -0.72 -6.06
N TYR A 123 11.31 -0.68 -6.25
CA TYR A 123 11.93 -0.69 -7.59
C TYR A 123 11.45 -1.84 -8.48
N GLN A 124 11.34 -3.05 -7.93
CA GLN A 124 10.83 -4.22 -8.62
C GLN A 124 9.52 -4.66 -7.98
N PRO A 125 8.37 -4.19 -8.47
CA PRO A 125 7.06 -4.53 -7.91
C PRO A 125 6.81 -6.02 -7.79
N ILE A 126 6.05 -6.42 -6.79
CA ILE A 126 5.74 -7.83 -6.50
C ILE A 126 4.23 -8.05 -6.53
N PHE A 127 3.79 -8.94 -7.41
CA PHE A 127 2.43 -9.47 -7.40
C PHE A 127 2.35 -10.73 -6.54
N SER A 128 1.40 -10.78 -5.61
CA SER A 128 1.26 -11.86 -4.65
C SER A 128 -0.16 -12.40 -4.58
N VAL A 129 -0.27 -13.73 -4.51
CA VAL A 129 -1.51 -14.44 -4.14
C VAL A 129 -1.26 -15.11 -2.80
N ILE A 130 -2.11 -14.84 -1.82
CA ILE A 130 -1.92 -15.27 -0.44
C ILE A 130 -3.14 -16.06 0.03
N ALA A 131 -2.90 -17.31 0.50
CA ALA A 131 -3.90 -18.11 1.20
C ALA A 131 -3.59 -18.12 2.69
N LYS A 132 -4.54 -17.61 3.49
CA LYS A 132 -4.48 -17.64 4.96
C LYS A 132 -5.19 -18.87 5.51
N ASN A 133 -4.75 -19.32 6.66
CA ASN A 133 -5.34 -20.46 7.36
C ASN A 133 -5.41 -21.70 6.48
N ALA A 134 -4.33 -22.00 5.79
CA ALA A 134 -4.10 -23.20 5.00
C ALA A 134 -3.31 -24.26 5.80
N ASN A 135 -3.09 -25.41 5.19
CA ASN A 135 -2.16 -26.43 5.67
C ASN A 135 -0.92 -26.49 4.75
N VAL A 136 0.20 -26.92 5.30
CA VAL A 136 1.48 -27.05 4.55
C VAL A 136 1.34 -27.98 3.36
N GLU A 137 0.58 -29.06 3.51
CA GLU A 137 0.33 -30.08 2.50
C GLU A 137 -0.46 -29.57 1.28
N GLN A 138 -1.12 -28.42 1.44
CA GLN A 138 -1.86 -27.78 0.35
C GLN A 138 -0.99 -26.98 -0.61
N LYS A 139 0.33 -26.85 -0.35
CA LYS A 139 1.25 -26.00 -1.15
C LYS A 139 1.22 -26.36 -2.65
N GLU A 140 1.39 -27.63 -3.00
CA GLU A 140 1.39 -28.05 -4.41
C GLU A 140 0.05 -27.80 -5.09
N ALA A 141 -1.06 -28.07 -4.39
CA ALA A 141 -2.39 -27.77 -4.89
C ALA A 141 -2.62 -26.27 -5.06
N PHE A 142 -2.14 -25.45 -4.12
CA PHE A 142 -2.20 -24.00 -4.17
C PHE A 142 -1.52 -23.45 -5.43
N VAL A 143 -0.27 -23.81 -5.67
CA VAL A 143 0.47 -23.40 -6.86
C VAL A 143 -0.22 -23.87 -8.14
N LYS A 144 -0.62 -25.15 -8.18
CA LYS A 144 -1.27 -25.73 -9.34
C LYS A 144 -2.59 -25.04 -9.70
N VAL A 145 -3.46 -24.75 -8.71
CA VAL A 145 -4.73 -24.06 -8.94
C VAL A 145 -4.50 -22.66 -9.49
N ILE A 146 -3.51 -21.93 -8.96
CA ILE A 146 -3.15 -20.59 -9.48
C ILE A 146 -2.71 -20.70 -10.95
N GLU A 147 -1.74 -21.56 -11.25
CA GLU A 147 -1.19 -21.69 -12.60
C GLU A 147 -2.22 -22.19 -13.61
N ASP A 148 -3.05 -23.16 -13.23
CA ASP A 148 -4.11 -23.68 -14.12
C ASP A 148 -5.18 -22.60 -14.39
N THR A 149 -5.57 -21.81 -13.39
CA THR A 149 -6.51 -20.70 -13.57
C THR A 149 -5.91 -19.60 -14.47
N LEU A 150 -4.64 -19.24 -14.27
CA LEU A 150 -3.97 -18.27 -15.11
C LEU A 150 -3.80 -18.76 -16.56
N LYS A 151 -3.52 -20.05 -16.78
CA LYS A 151 -3.46 -20.67 -18.12
C LYS A 151 -4.82 -20.62 -18.81
N ASP A 152 -5.89 -20.98 -18.09
CA ASP A 152 -7.26 -20.90 -18.61
C ASP A 152 -7.62 -19.48 -19.06
N ILE A 153 -7.26 -18.47 -18.24
CA ILE A 153 -7.46 -17.06 -18.58
C ILE A 153 -6.68 -16.67 -19.85
N VAL A 154 -5.43 -17.09 -19.97
CA VAL A 154 -4.59 -16.80 -21.13
C VAL A 154 -5.13 -17.45 -22.40
N GLU A 155 -5.73 -18.63 -22.31
CA GLU A 155 -6.28 -19.38 -23.43
C GLU A 155 -7.69 -18.92 -23.84
N ASN A 156 -8.53 -18.58 -22.87
CA ASN A 156 -9.95 -18.28 -23.09
C ASN A 156 -10.30 -16.79 -22.97
N GLY A 157 -9.37 -15.97 -22.53
CA GLY A 157 -9.52 -14.51 -22.34
C GLY A 157 -10.03 -14.13 -20.95
N MET A 158 -9.79 -12.88 -20.57
CA MET A 158 -10.29 -12.28 -19.33
C MET A 158 -11.71 -11.74 -19.50
N ASP A 159 -12.45 -11.72 -18.41
CA ASP A 159 -13.72 -11.00 -18.34
C ASP A 159 -13.47 -9.49 -18.55
N LYS A 160 -13.96 -8.97 -19.67
CA LYS A 160 -13.84 -7.56 -20.05
C LYS A 160 -14.48 -6.63 -19.02
N LYS A 161 -15.61 -7.03 -18.42
CA LYS A 161 -16.30 -6.22 -17.41
C LYS A 161 -15.50 -6.13 -16.13
N ALA A 162 -14.79 -7.20 -15.74
CA ALA A 162 -13.91 -7.19 -14.59
C ALA A 162 -12.69 -6.26 -14.81
N LEU A 163 -12.13 -6.26 -16.03
CA LEU A 163 -11.07 -5.32 -16.40
C LEU A 163 -11.55 -3.87 -16.42
N GLU A 164 -12.69 -3.59 -17.06
CA GLU A 164 -13.28 -2.25 -17.08
C GLU A 164 -13.59 -1.75 -15.66
N ALA A 165 -14.13 -2.61 -14.79
CA ALA A 165 -14.38 -2.29 -13.40
C ALA A 165 -13.07 -1.98 -12.64
N GLY A 166 -12.02 -2.77 -12.85
CA GLY A 166 -10.70 -2.54 -12.25
C GLY A 166 -10.08 -1.21 -12.69
N ILE A 167 -10.16 -0.88 -14.00
CA ILE A 167 -9.68 0.39 -14.53
C ILE A 167 -10.46 1.55 -13.90
N ASN A 168 -11.80 1.48 -13.94
CA ASN A 168 -12.67 2.52 -13.39
C ASN A 168 -12.45 2.73 -11.89
N TYR A 169 -12.26 1.64 -11.12
CA TYR A 169 -11.98 1.70 -9.70
C TYR A 169 -10.66 2.44 -9.42
N ASN A 170 -9.59 2.08 -10.12
CA ASN A 170 -8.29 2.69 -9.93
C ASN A 170 -8.26 4.15 -10.44
N GLU A 171 -8.86 4.44 -11.59
CA GLU A 171 -8.97 5.81 -12.10
C GLU A 171 -9.81 6.70 -11.18
N PHE A 172 -10.91 6.20 -10.64
CA PHE A 172 -11.72 6.94 -9.67
C PHE A 172 -10.89 7.31 -8.45
N ARG A 173 -10.20 6.36 -7.84
CA ARG A 173 -9.31 6.62 -6.70
C ARG A 173 -8.20 7.60 -7.01
N TYR A 174 -7.61 7.49 -8.19
CA TYR A 174 -6.60 8.42 -8.67
C TYR A 174 -7.16 9.86 -8.80
N ARG A 175 -8.34 10.03 -9.39
CA ARG A 175 -8.98 11.35 -9.55
C ARG A 175 -9.47 11.94 -8.25
N GLU A 176 -10.10 11.15 -7.41
CA GLU A 176 -10.62 11.57 -6.12
C GLU A 176 -9.48 11.97 -5.18
N ALA A 177 -8.40 11.18 -5.20
CA ALA A 177 -7.21 11.36 -4.35
C ALA A 177 -7.61 11.63 -2.90
N ASP A 178 -8.58 10.85 -2.41
CA ASP A 178 -8.95 10.80 -1.00
C ASP A 178 -8.06 9.78 -0.30
N PHE A 179 -7.23 10.26 0.59
CA PHE A 179 -6.31 9.45 1.38
C PHE A 179 -6.77 9.33 2.84
N GLY A 180 -8.05 9.57 3.10
CA GLY A 180 -8.63 9.55 4.44
C GLY A 180 -7.98 10.62 5.34
N GLY A 181 -7.43 10.18 6.49
CA GLY A 181 -6.78 11.09 7.44
C GLY A 181 -5.35 11.55 7.06
N TYR A 182 -4.80 11.10 5.94
CA TYR A 182 -3.44 11.47 5.54
C TYR A 182 -3.41 12.75 4.69
N PRO A 183 -2.46 13.67 4.93
CA PRO A 183 -2.30 14.86 4.11
C PRO A 183 -2.03 14.49 2.64
N LYS A 184 -2.79 15.07 1.72
CA LYS A 184 -2.69 14.79 0.27
C LYS A 184 -1.25 14.98 -0.25
N GLY A 185 -0.58 16.05 0.16
CA GLY A 185 0.81 16.30 -0.23
C GLY A 185 1.78 15.22 0.23
N LEU A 186 1.60 14.68 1.44
CA LEU A 186 2.41 13.55 1.92
C LEU A 186 2.23 12.33 1.01
N MET A 187 1.00 11.99 0.67
CA MET A 187 0.71 10.81 -0.14
C MET A 187 1.25 10.95 -1.57
N TYR A 188 1.12 12.13 -2.18
CA TYR A 188 1.77 12.41 -3.46
C TYR A 188 3.29 12.34 -3.37
N GLY A 189 3.89 12.86 -2.29
CA GLY A 189 5.32 12.76 -2.06
C GLY A 189 5.80 11.30 -1.98
N LEU A 190 5.08 10.44 -1.28
CA LEU A 190 5.38 9.01 -1.22
C LEU A 190 5.25 8.35 -2.60
N GLN A 191 4.19 8.64 -3.35
CA GLN A 191 3.99 8.08 -4.68
C GLN A 191 5.05 8.54 -5.70
N ILE A 192 5.52 9.77 -5.59
CA ILE A 192 6.66 10.28 -6.39
C ILE A 192 7.92 9.44 -6.13
N MET A 193 8.16 9.01 -4.89
CA MET A 193 9.34 8.22 -4.55
C MET A 193 9.33 6.83 -5.20
N ASP A 194 8.20 6.29 -5.62
CA ASP A 194 8.10 4.99 -6.29
C ASP A 194 8.86 4.95 -7.65
N SER A 195 9.18 6.11 -8.19
CA SER A 195 9.99 6.25 -9.42
C SER A 195 11.23 7.12 -9.20
N TRP A 196 11.12 8.24 -8.50
CA TRP A 196 12.19 9.22 -8.35
C TRP A 196 13.44 8.65 -7.67
N LEU A 197 13.28 7.73 -6.73
CA LEU A 197 14.41 7.04 -6.06
C LEU A 197 15.28 6.22 -7.03
N TYR A 198 14.78 5.89 -8.21
CA TYR A 198 15.42 4.99 -9.18
C TYR A 198 15.79 5.69 -10.49
N ASP A 199 15.15 6.82 -10.79
CA ASP A 199 15.41 7.61 -11.99
C ASP A 199 15.09 9.09 -11.72
N ASP A 200 16.12 9.92 -11.63
CA ASP A 200 15.98 11.36 -11.33
C ASP A 200 15.17 12.13 -12.39
N GLU A 201 15.05 11.58 -13.61
CA GLU A 201 14.29 12.20 -14.70
C GLU A 201 12.78 11.83 -14.69
N LYS A 202 12.37 10.92 -13.79
CA LYS A 202 11.00 10.38 -13.74
C LYS A 202 10.25 10.60 -12.41
N PRO A 203 10.27 11.80 -11.81
CA PRO A 203 9.63 12.00 -10.50
C PRO A 203 8.10 11.91 -10.55
N PHE A 204 7.45 12.26 -11.67
CA PHE A 204 6.00 12.48 -11.72
C PHE A 204 5.20 11.42 -12.48
N ILE A 205 5.85 10.37 -13.00
CA ILE A 205 5.19 9.39 -13.88
C ILE A 205 3.98 8.69 -13.24
N HIS A 206 3.95 8.57 -11.90
CA HIS A 206 2.84 7.92 -11.21
C HIS A 206 1.72 8.89 -10.79
N ILE A 207 1.98 10.20 -10.78
CA ILE A 207 0.96 11.23 -10.51
C ILE A 207 0.42 11.91 -11.77
N GLU A 208 1.00 11.64 -12.95
CA GLU A 208 0.55 12.09 -14.26
C GLU A 208 0.00 10.91 -15.07
N ALA A 209 -0.92 10.14 -14.52
CA ALA A 209 -1.27 8.81 -15.00
C ALA A 209 -2.55 8.74 -15.88
N LEU A 210 -3.20 9.88 -16.19
CA LEU A 210 -4.47 9.87 -16.94
C LEU A 210 -4.34 9.24 -18.34
N ASP A 211 -3.28 9.55 -19.07
CA ASP A 211 -3.03 8.98 -20.40
C ASP A 211 -2.79 7.47 -20.32
N THR A 212 -2.21 7.00 -19.22
CA THR A 212 -2.01 5.58 -18.98
C THR A 212 -3.33 4.86 -18.74
N PHE A 213 -4.29 5.46 -18.02
CA PHE A 213 -5.65 4.91 -17.91
C PHE A 213 -6.37 4.82 -19.25
N GLU A 214 -6.27 5.85 -20.10
CA GLU A 214 -6.84 5.81 -21.45
C GLU A 214 -6.19 4.71 -22.30
N PHE A 215 -4.87 4.57 -22.22
CA PHE A 215 -4.19 3.45 -22.87
C PHE A 215 -4.73 2.11 -22.38
N LEU A 216 -4.86 1.89 -21.06
CA LEU A 216 -5.33 0.63 -20.48
C LEU A 216 -6.77 0.31 -20.87
N LYS A 217 -7.65 1.31 -20.95
CA LYS A 217 -9.03 1.15 -21.47
C LYS A 217 -9.02 0.63 -22.90
N ALA A 218 -8.18 1.20 -23.76
CA ALA A 218 -8.05 0.78 -25.15
C ALA A 218 -7.51 -0.65 -25.31
N GLN A 219 -6.83 -1.19 -24.29
CA GLN A 219 -6.31 -2.56 -24.32
C GLN A 219 -7.34 -3.63 -23.93
N VAL A 220 -8.52 -3.27 -23.43
CA VAL A 220 -9.53 -4.25 -23.03
C VAL A 220 -10.00 -5.06 -24.25
N GLY A 221 -9.81 -6.37 -24.17
CA GLY A 221 -10.19 -7.32 -25.24
C GLY A 221 -9.23 -7.39 -26.43
N THR A 222 -8.02 -6.81 -26.33
CA THR A 222 -6.97 -6.94 -27.35
C THR A 222 -6.02 -8.11 -27.15
N GLY A 223 -6.08 -8.77 -25.97
CA GLY A 223 -5.11 -9.80 -25.56
C GLY A 223 -3.93 -9.22 -24.75
N TYR A 224 -3.90 -7.93 -24.51
CA TYR A 224 -2.81 -7.27 -23.79
C TYR A 224 -2.66 -7.79 -22.35
N TYR A 225 -3.76 -7.91 -21.60
CA TYR A 225 -3.74 -8.36 -20.21
C TYR A 225 -3.39 -9.85 -20.11
N GLU A 226 -3.87 -10.65 -21.03
CA GLU A 226 -3.52 -12.08 -21.12
C GLU A 226 -2.02 -12.27 -21.42
N GLU A 227 -1.44 -11.42 -22.24
CA GLU A 227 0.01 -11.43 -22.52
C GLU A 227 0.84 -11.01 -21.29
N LEU A 228 0.36 -10.03 -20.49
CA LEU A 228 1.00 -9.68 -19.22
C LEU A 228 0.97 -10.85 -18.23
N ILE A 229 -0.16 -11.54 -18.11
CA ILE A 229 -0.30 -12.74 -17.28
C ILE A 229 0.68 -13.82 -17.75
N ARG A 230 0.71 -14.12 -19.05
CA ARG A 230 1.63 -15.10 -19.61
C ARG A 230 3.08 -14.77 -19.27
N LYS A 231 3.51 -13.55 -19.60
CA LYS A 231 4.91 -13.12 -19.48
C LYS A 231 5.37 -13.02 -18.02
N TYR A 232 4.57 -12.39 -17.16
CA TYR A 232 5.01 -12.03 -15.81
C TYR A 232 4.57 -13.00 -14.72
N LEU A 233 3.47 -13.74 -14.91
CA LEU A 233 2.98 -14.67 -13.88
C LEU A 233 3.27 -16.14 -14.22
N LEU A 234 3.19 -16.55 -15.49
CA LEU A 234 3.40 -17.95 -15.88
C LEU A 234 4.85 -18.24 -16.28
N GLU A 235 5.40 -17.50 -17.25
CA GLU A 235 6.73 -17.78 -17.81
C GLU A 235 7.87 -17.18 -16.98
N ASN A 236 7.58 -16.26 -16.08
CA ASN A 236 8.55 -15.61 -15.25
C ASN A 236 9.07 -16.53 -14.13
N THR A 237 10.39 -16.75 -14.11
CA THR A 237 11.06 -17.53 -13.05
C THR A 237 11.41 -16.69 -11.82
N HIS A 238 11.39 -15.34 -11.93
CA HIS A 238 11.72 -14.43 -10.82
C HIS A 238 10.53 -14.36 -9.84
N GLY A 239 10.47 -15.31 -8.95
CA GLY A 239 9.41 -15.43 -7.96
C GLY A 239 9.76 -16.35 -6.81
N ALA A 240 8.88 -16.37 -5.83
CA ALA A 240 9.06 -17.18 -4.63
C ALA A 240 7.72 -17.79 -4.16
N ILE A 241 7.78 -19.02 -3.71
CA ILE A 241 6.72 -19.64 -2.92
C ILE A 241 7.13 -19.53 -1.46
N VAL A 242 6.34 -18.83 -0.66
CA VAL A 242 6.64 -18.60 0.76
C VAL A 242 5.63 -19.31 1.63
N LEU A 243 6.13 -20.11 2.56
CA LEU A 243 5.33 -20.79 3.58
C LEU A 243 5.65 -20.16 4.94
N ILE A 244 4.63 -19.62 5.60
CA ILE A 244 4.78 -19.09 6.97
C ILE A 244 3.99 -20.02 7.89
N LYS A 245 4.72 -20.78 8.70
CA LYS A 245 4.18 -21.85 9.54
C LYS A 245 4.02 -21.36 10.98
N PRO A 246 2.92 -21.76 11.65
CA PRO A 246 2.82 -21.57 13.09
C PRO A 246 3.83 -22.44 13.83
N GLU A 247 4.37 -21.94 14.93
CA GLU A 247 5.26 -22.68 15.83
C GLU A 247 4.95 -22.35 17.29
N LYS A 248 4.55 -23.36 18.06
CA LYS A 248 4.31 -23.23 19.51
C LYS A 248 5.63 -23.03 20.26
N GLY A 249 5.59 -22.19 21.29
CA GLY A 249 6.75 -21.97 22.16
C GLY A 249 7.90 -21.20 21.51
N ARG A 250 7.75 -20.71 20.28
CA ARG A 250 8.79 -19.97 19.56
C ARG A 250 9.24 -18.72 20.33
N THR A 251 8.30 -17.90 20.80
CA THR A 251 8.62 -16.69 21.58
C THR A 251 9.41 -17.05 22.82
N ALA A 252 8.94 -18.02 23.60
CA ALA A 252 9.64 -18.45 24.81
C ALA A 252 11.08 -18.96 24.55
N ARG A 253 11.27 -19.68 23.42
CA ARG A 253 12.61 -20.12 23.01
C ARG A 253 13.51 -18.94 22.64
N MET A 254 12.99 -18.00 21.83
CA MET A 254 13.74 -16.81 21.43
C MET A 254 14.09 -15.92 22.60
N ASP A 255 13.17 -15.75 23.55
CA ASP A 255 13.40 -15.00 24.80
C ASP A 255 14.49 -15.65 25.64
N LYS A 256 14.46 -16.98 25.76
CA LYS A 256 15.49 -17.72 26.47
C LYS A 256 16.86 -17.57 25.80
N GLU A 257 16.94 -17.75 24.48
CA GLU A 257 18.18 -17.57 23.71
C GLU A 257 18.72 -16.14 23.86
N LEU A 258 17.81 -15.13 23.84
CA LEU A 258 18.18 -13.74 24.07
C LEU A 258 18.70 -13.52 25.50
N GLN A 259 18.02 -14.06 26.51
CA GLN A 259 18.44 -13.97 27.90
C GLN A 259 19.83 -14.60 28.10
N GLU A 260 20.07 -15.79 27.56
CA GLU A 260 21.36 -16.46 27.62
C GLU A 260 22.47 -15.62 26.95
N LYS A 261 22.18 -15.05 25.78
CA LYS A 261 23.10 -14.16 25.08
C LYS A 261 23.40 -12.89 25.88
N LEU A 262 22.38 -12.25 26.44
CA LEU A 262 22.56 -11.05 27.24
C LEU A 262 23.27 -11.34 28.56
N GLN A 263 23.02 -12.49 29.16
CA GLN A 263 23.74 -12.92 30.37
C GLN A 263 25.23 -13.15 30.10
N ALA A 264 25.55 -13.88 29.02
CA ALA A 264 26.93 -14.08 28.57
C ALA A 264 27.64 -12.75 28.24
N TYR A 265 26.96 -11.83 27.59
CA TYR A 265 27.47 -10.48 27.33
C TYR A 265 27.74 -9.74 28.64
N LYS A 266 26.79 -9.74 29.59
CA LYS A 266 26.97 -9.13 30.92
C LYS A 266 28.16 -9.71 31.68
N GLU A 267 28.37 -11.03 31.60
CA GLU A 267 29.52 -11.69 32.25
C GLU A 267 30.84 -11.35 31.57
N SER A 268 30.86 -11.04 30.28
CA SER A 268 32.06 -10.64 29.56
C SER A 268 32.53 -9.21 29.86
N LEU A 269 31.66 -8.37 30.41
CA LEU A 269 31.96 -6.97 30.72
C LEU A 269 32.76 -6.83 32.04
N THR A 270 33.72 -5.92 32.05
CA THR A 270 34.38 -5.44 33.25
C THR A 270 33.43 -4.64 34.12
N GLU A 271 33.83 -4.43 35.40
CA GLU A 271 33.03 -3.57 36.30
C GLU A 271 32.93 -2.13 35.81
N GLU A 272 33.98 -1.61 35.18
CA GLU A 272 34.00 -0.29 34.57
C GLU A 272 33.00 -0.18 33.41
N GLU A 273 33.03 -1.14 32.48
CA GLU A 273 32.10 -1.17 31.34
C GLU A 273 30.65 -1.32 31.80
N ARG A 274 30.36 -2.11 32.80
CA ARG A 274 29.00 -2.23 33.38
C ARG A 274 28.55 -0.90 33.96
N LYS A 275 29.44 -0.21 34.70
CA LYS A 275 29.13 1.08 35.28
C LYS A 275 28.86 2.12 34.20
N GLU A 276 29.66 2.16 33.14
CA GLU A 276 29.44 3.05 32.00
C GLU A 276 28.10 2.78 31.33
N LEU A 277 27.73 1.50 31.09
CA LEU A 277 26.44 1.16 30.51
C LEU A 277 25.27 1.63 31.39
N VAL A 278 25.37 1.46 32.71
CA VAL A 278 24.33 1.94 33.64
C VAL A 278 24.23 3.48 33.60
N GLU A 279 25.37 4.17 33.61
CA GLU A 279 25.41 5.62 33.55
C GLU A 279 24.79 6.14 32.22
N ARG A 280 25.12 5.50 31.10
CA ARG A 280 24.51 5.83 29.79
C ARG A 280 23.01 5.57 29.75
N SER A 281 22.56 4.45 30.31
CA SER A 281 21.12 4.14 30.37
C SER A 281 20.36 5.13 31.24
N ASN A 282 20.90 5.48 32.39
CA ASN A 282 20.31 6.48 33.27
C ASN A 282 20.30 7.88 32.64
N ALA A 283 21.36 8.23 31.93
CA ALA A 283 21.43 9.51 31.19
C ALA A 283 20.40 9.57 30.06
N LEU A 284 20.22 8.45 29.32
CA LEU A 284 19.21 8.35 28.28
C LEU A 284 17.79 8.45 28.87
N GLU A 285 17.51 7.73 29.96
CA GLU A 285 16.21 7.79 30.63
C GLU A 285 15.92 9.21 31.16
N ALA A 286 16.91 9.85 31.79
CA ALA A 286 16.79 11.22 32.24
C ALA A 286 16.52 12.19 31.08
N TYR A 287 17.21 12.02 29.93
CA TYR A 287 16.99 12.82 28.73
C TYR A 287 15.58 12.63 28.17
N GLN A 288 15.12 11.38 28.04
CA GLN A 288 13.78 11.06 27.51
C GLN A 288 12.64 11.52 28.43
N SER A 289 12.89 11.55 29.75
CA SER A 289 11.89 11.96 30.74
C SER A 289 11.93 13.45 31.07
N ALA A 290 12.96 14.16 30.63
CA ALA A 290 13.07 15.59 30.87
C ALA A 290 11.99 16.34 30.08
N PRO A 291 11.21 17.23 30.70
CA PRO A 291 10.33 18.09 29.95
C PRO A 291 11.14 19.02 29.05
N ASP A 292 10.61 19.30 27.86
CA ASP A 292 11.22 20.28 26.97
C ASP A 292 11.26 21.66 27.62
N ALA A 293 12.28 22.43 27.31
CA ALA A 293 12.37 23.80 27.80
C ALA A 293 11.23 24.66 27.21
N VAL A 294 10.67 25.53 28.03
CA VAL A 294 9.55 26.39 27.62
C VAL A 294 9.95 27.23 26.39
N GLU A 295 11.19 27.71 26.34
CA GLU A 295 11.75 28.46 25.23
C GLU A 295 11.82 27.66 23.91
N ASP A 296 11.91 26.33 24.00
CA ASP A 296 11.88 25.47 22.83
C ASP A 296 10.45 25.16 22.39
N LEU A 297 9.54 24.97 23.34
CA LEU A 297 8.11 24.82 23.06
C LEU A 297 7.50 26.07 22.42
N GLU A 298 7.93 27.26 22.84
CA GLU A 298 7.49 28.55 22.27
C GLU A 298 7.95 28.77 20.82
N LYS A 299 8.97 28.02 20.34
CA LYS A 299 9.40 28.05 18.93
C LYS A 299 8.48 27.25 18.01
N ILE A 300 7.68 26.35 18.56
CA ILE A 300 6.73 25.56 17.76
C ILE A 300 5.57 26.46 17.36
N PRO A 301 5.30 26.67 16.05
CA PRO A 301 4.18 27.48 15.63
C PRO A 301 2.87 26.78 16.03
N VAL A 302 2.08 27.44 16.86
CA VAL A 302 0.76 27.01 17.29
C VAL A 302 -0.29 28.02 16.81
N LEU A 303 -1.48 27.52 16.51
CA LEU A 303 -2.59 28.40 16.17
C LEU A 303 -3.02 29.21 17.39
N SER A 304 -3.16 30.51 17.19
CA SER A 304 -3.72 31.44 18.16
C SER A 304 -5.22 31.64 17.91
N ARG A 305 -5.89 32.38 18.81
CA ARG A 305 -7.30 32.75 18.61
C ARG A 305 -7.51 33.63 17.37
N GLU A 306 -6.51 34.42 17.06
CA GLU A 306 -6.53 35.39 15.94
C GLU A 306 -6.47 34.66 14.58
N ASP A 307 -5.89 33.44 14.54
CA ASP A 307 -5.80 32.63 13.35
C ASP A 307 -7.13 31.94 13.01
N ILE A 308 -8.10 31.91 13.95
CA ILE A 308 -9.42 31.36 13.71
C ILE A 308 -10.24 32.36 12.88
N SER A 309 -10.59 31.95 11.66
CA SER A 309 -11.50 32.75 10.83
C SER A 309 -12.83 32.97 11.54
N LYS A 310 -13.30 34.21 11.54
CA LYS A 310 -14.65 34.58 12.01
C LYS A 310 -15.69 34.44 10.91
N GLU A 311 -15.24 34.24 9.69
CA GLU A 311 -16.09 34.08 8.53
C GLU A 311 -16.29 32.60 8.27
N ILE A 312 -17.54 32.21 8.08
CA ILE A 312 -17.92 30.87 7.67
C ILE A 312 -17.75 30.81 6.15
N GLU A 313 -17.05 29.78 5.64
CA GLU A 313 -16.99 29.55 4.21
C GLU A 313 -18.42 29.43 3.64
N PRO A 314 -18.76 30.15 2.57
CA PRO A 314 -20.07 30.09 1.99
C PRO A 314 -20.34 28.68 1.44
N ILE A 315 -21.48 28.10 1.81
CA ILE A 315 -21.95 26.87 1.17
C ILE A 315 -22.45 27.25 -0.22
N ILE A 316 -21.81 26.71 -1.26
CA ILE A 316 -22.21 26.94 -2.65
C ILE A 316 -23.39 26.04 -2.98
N ASN A 317 -24.59 26.59 -2.93
CA ASN A 317 -25.85 25.88 -3.22
C ASN A 317 -26.60 26.60 -4.33
N GLU A 318 -27.11 25.83 -5.29
CA GLU A 318 -28.10 26.27 -6.24
C GLU A 318 -29.32 25.32 -6.18
N GLU A 319 -30.48 25.85 -5.80
CA GLU A 319 -31.70 25.04 -5.76
C GLU A 319 -32.32 24.95 -7.15
N LYS A 320 -32.51 23.74 -7.63
CA LYS A 320 -33.15 23.41 -8.91
C LYS A 320 -34.30 22.43 -8.74
N ARG A 321 -35.04 22.21 -9.80
CA ARG A 321 -36.03 21.13 -9.88
C ARG A 321 -35.84 20.36 -11.18
N ILE A 322 -35.80 19.04 -11.08
CA ILE A 322 -35.75 18.13 -12.22
C ILE A 322 -36.95 17.19 -12.12
N ALA A 323 -37.85 17.24 -13.10
CA ALA A 323 -39.08 16.45 -13.10
C ALA A 323 -39.84 16.46 -11.77
N ASP A 324 -40.02 17.65 -11.18
CA ASP A 324 -40.67 17.88 -9.88
C ASP A 324 -39.91 17.41 -8.63
N VAL A 325 -38.71 16.84 -8.78
CA VAL A 325 -37.84 16.52 -7.65
C VAL A 325 -36.97 17.74 -7.30
N PRO A 326 -36.96 18.19 -6.02
CA PRO A 326 -36.03 19.24 -5.60
C PRO A 326 -34.61 18.73 -5.65
N VAL A 327 -33.68 19.53 -6.19
CA VAL A 327 -32.27 19.22 -6.33
C VAL A 327 -31.46 20.36 -5.74
N VAL A 328 -30.52 20.05 -4.88
CA VAL A 328 -29.48 20.98 -4.44
C VAL A 328 -28.22 20.69 -5.23
N TYR A 329 -27.78 21.65 -6.02
CA TYR A 329 -26.62 21.54 -6.88
C TYR A 329 -25.45 22.32 -6.28
N HIS A 330 -24.29 21.69 -6.19
CA HIS A 330 -23.05 22.28 -5.72
C HIS A 330 -22.07 22.38 -6.88
N GLU A 331 -21.77 23.59 -7.35
CA GLU A 331 -20.76 23.82 -8.40
C GLU A 331 -19.37 23.94 -7.77
N ILE A 332 -18.73 22.81 -7.56
CA ILE A 332 -17.37 22.71 -7.01
C ILE A 332 -16.48 21.85 -7.91
N GLU A 333 -15.20 22.16 -7.91
CA GLU A 333 -14.22 21.38 -8.68
C GLU A 333 -14.01 20.01 -8.03
N THR A 334 -14.25 18.95 -8.79
CA THR A 334 -14.21 17.56 -8.33
C THR A 334 -13.31 16.67 -9.19
N ASN A 335 -12.39 17.28 -9.97
CA ASN A 335 -11.47 16.57 -10.87
C ASN A 335 -12.17 15.60 -11.85
N GLY A 336 -13.36 16.04 -12.36
CA GLY A 336 -14.15 15.29 -13.33
C GLY A 336 -15.02 14.17 -12.75
N ILE A 337 -15.20 14.11 -11.44
CA ILE A 337 -16.09 13.17 -10.75
C ILE A 337 -17.44 13.84 -10.52
N GLY A 338 -18.54 13.19 -10.88
CA GLY A 338 -19.90 13.57 -10.50
C GLY A 338 -20.34 12.84 -9.27
N TYR A 339 -20.66 13.56 -8.19
CA TYR A 339 -21.29 12.99 -6.98
C TYR A 339 -22.79 13.22 -7.02
N VAL A 340 -23.57 12.17 -6.81
CA VAL A 340 -25.05 12.24 -6.80
C VAL A 340 -25.58 11.50 -5.58
N ASP A 341 -26.15 12.25 -4.65
CA ASP A 341 -26.84 11.69 -3.51
C ASP A 341 -28.35 11.73 -3.75
N VAL A 342 -29.03 10.60 -3.56
CA VAL A 342 -30.46 10.50 -3.73
C VAL A 342 -31.11 10.17 -2.37
N LEU A 343 -31.93 11.09 -1.88
CA LEU A 343 -32.62 10.96 -0.59
C LEU A 343 -34.06 10.53 -0.83
N PHE A 344 -34.46 9.42 -0.19
CA PHE A 344 -35.83 8.94 -0.22
C PHE A 344 -36.55 9.23 1.11
N ASP A 345 -37.76 9.81 1.05
CA ASP A 345 -38.59 9.96 2.21
C ASP A 345 -39.18 8.59 2.63
N MET A 346 -38.76 8.13 3.77
CA MET A 346 -39.16 6.84 4.34
C MET A 346 -40.38 6.94 5.27
N SER A 347 -41.00 8.11 5.46
CA SER A 347 -42.09 8.33 6.39
C SER A 347 -43.35 7.51 6.06
N GLY A 348 -43.48 7.06 4.81
CA GLY A 348 -44.59 6.21 4.35
C GLY A 348 -44.33 4.71 4.39
N VAL A 349 -43.14 4.26 4.85
CA VAL A 349 -42.80 2.83 4.94
C VAL A 349 -43.30 2.26 6.27
N GLU A 350 -44.03 1.16 6.22
CA GLU A 350 -44.50 0.47 7.42
C GLU A 350 -43.30 -0.20 8.14
N GLU A 351 -43.39 -0.27 9.47
CA GLU A 351 -42.30 -0.85 10.30
C GLU A 351 -41.94 -2.29 9.90
N ALA A 352 -42.93 -3.06 9.45
CA ALA A 352 -42.73 -4.43 8.97
C ALA A 352 -41.87 -4.53 7.69
N ASP A 353 -41.83 -3.44 6.90
CA ASP A 353 -41.08 -3.39 5.63
C ASP A 353 -39.70 -2.75 5.74
N LEU A 354 -39.37 -2.13 6.88
CA LEU A 354 -38.04 -1.52 7.10
C LEU A 354 -36.85 -2.47 6.85
N PRO A 355 -36.92 -3.79 7.21
CA PRO A 355 -35.83 -4.69 6.90
C PRO A 355 -35.55 -4.84 5.40
N TYR A 356 -36.54 -4.69 4.54
CA TYR A 356 -36.40 -4.78 3.08
C TYR A 356 -35.69 -3.55 2.49
N VAL A 357 -35.79 -2.40 3.16
CA VAL A 357 -35.07 -1.18 2.74
C VAL A 357 -33.58 -1.40 2.78
N GLY A 358 -33.05 -2.09 3.81
CA GLY A 358 -31.64 -2.45 3.90
C GLY A 358 -31.15 -3.43 2.82
N ILE A 359 -32.08 -4.08 2.10
CA ILE A 359 -31.74 -4.96 0.95
C ILE A 359 -31.69 -4.16 -0.35
N LEU A 360 -32.43 -3.04 -0.41
CA LEU A 360 -32.48 -2.15 -1.59
C LEU A 360 -31.30 -1.17 -1.63
N GLN A 361 -30.63 -0.92 -0.53
CA GLN A 361 -29.44 -0.08 -0.41
C GLN A 361 -28.20 -0.80 -0.95
#